data_76d28ddea4c2e2a4b797a33b85092d4b
#
_entry.id   76d28ddea4c2e2a4b797a33b85092d4b
#
_cell.length_a   1.000
_cell.length_b   1.000
_cell.length_c   1.000
_cell.angle_alpha   90.00
_cell.angle_beta   90.00
_cell.angle_gamma   90.00
#
_symmetry.space_group_name_H-M   'P 1'
#
loop_
_entity.id
_entity.type
_entity.pdbx_description
1 polymer ?
#
loop_
_entity_poly.entity_id
_entity_poly.type
_entity_poly.pdbx_seq_one_letter_code
_entity_poly.pdbx_strand_id
1 'polypeptide(L)'
;MRGNFKNIKNLSYIGAMQHPGGGKNDVPNRVKRQFFIFNMVLPSSVELIYGPILKHIFKPSKFSAEFNKVVDGLTQGTVKLWNKVKNTLLPTPAKFHYVFNMRELSRIFKGLTGVRRDIVLSGSTLGFKPEIFLIALWRHECERVFVDKLTNNKEKDQVKNYIHEISLETFT
;
A
#
# COMPACT_ATOMS: atom_id res chain seq x y z
N MET A 1 25.87 -21.86 -35.52
CA MET A 1 26.72 -22.43 -34.44
C MET A 1 25.79 -23.00 -33.37
N ARG A 2 25.82 -24.29 -33.10
CA ARG A 2 25.13 -24.90 -31.99
C ARG A 2 25.88 -24.48 -30.72
N GLY A 3 25.21 -23.75 -29.82
CA GLY A 3 25.81 -23.33 -28.56
C GLY A 3 26.20 -24.54 -27.71
N ASN A 4 27.29 -24.45 -26.98
CA ASN A 4 27.72 -25.46 -26.02
C ASN A 4 26.68 -25.64 -24.92
N PHE A 5 26.25 -26.85 -24.67
CA PHE A 5 25.37 -27.17 -23.54
C PHE A 5 26.13 -26.90 -22.24
N LYS A 6 25.56 -26.02 -21.38
CA LYS A 6 26.05 -25.81 -20.04
C LYS A 6 25.14 -26.57 -19.08
N ASN A 7 25.73 -27.40 -18.24
CA ASN A 7 25.02 -28.07 -17.16
C ASN A 7 25.10 -27.23 -15.91
N ILE A 8 23.97 -26.65 -15.50
CA ILE A 8 23.86 -25.83 -14.29
C ILE A 8 23.27 -26.73 -13.21
N LYS A 9 24.00 -26.93 -12.10
CA LYS A 9 23.58 -27.74 -10.97
C LYS A 9 23.05 -26.87 -9.82
N ASN A 10 22.26 -27.47 -8.93
CA ASN A 10 21.75 -26.84 -7.71
C ASN A 10 20.84 -25.62 -7.97
N LEU A 11 19.93 -25.73 -8.94
CA LEU A 11 18.92 -24.71 -9.22
C LEU A 11 17.61 -25.07 -8.52
N SER A 12 17.00 -24.08 -7.89
CA SER A 12 15.62 -24.12 -7.41
C SER A 12 14.79 -23.07 -8.17
N TYR A 13 13.57 -23.42 -8.55
CA TYR A 13 12.66 -22.52 -9.25
C TYR A 13 11.52 -22.13 -8.30
N ILE A 14 11.32 -20.85 -8.11
CA ILE A 14 10.19 -20.30 -7.36
C ILE A 14 9.40 -19.40 -8.31
N GLY A 15 8.12 -19.72 -8.52
CA GLY A 15 7.22 -18.94 -9.36
C GLY A 15 6.12 -18.30 -8.54
N ALA A 16 5.82 -17.02 -8.79
CA ALA A 16 4.65 -16.34 -8.25
C ALA A 16 3.74 -15.91 -9.39
N MET A 17 2.46 -16.25 -9.29
CA MET A 17 1.47 -15.90 -10.30
C MET A 17 0.15 -15.47 -9.66
N GLN A 18 -0.64 -14.72 -10.41
CA GLN A 18 -2.02 -14.44 -10.02
C GLN A 18 -2.91 -15.61 -10.43
N HIS A 19 -4.08 -15.71 -9.77
CA HIS A 19 -5.11 -16.65 -10.18
C HIS A 19 -5.45 -16.46 -11.66
N PRO A 20 -5.57 -17.53 -12.46
CA PRO A 20 -5.96 -17.44 -13.86
C PRO A 20 -7.37 -16.83 -13.99
N GLY A 21 -7.51 -15.87 -14.88
CA GLY A 21 -8.75 -15.12 -15.12
C GLY A 21 -8.46 -13.74 -15.68
N GLY A 22 -9.48 -13.05 -16.20
CA GLY A 22 -9.34 -11.68 -16.71
C GLY A 22 -8.33 -11.53 -17.86
N GLY A 23 -8.29 -12.46 -18.81
CA GLY A 23 -7.37 -12.45 -19.96
C GLY A 23 -6.01 -13.10 -19.68
N LYS A 24 -5.80 -13.70 -18.51
CA LYS A 24 -4.60 -14.45 -18.16
C LYS A 24 -4.85 -15.95 -18.35
N ASN A 25 -3.94 -16.60 -19.07
CA ASN A 25 -4.02 -18.03 -19.34
C ASN A 25 -3.61 -18.85 -18.12
N ASP A 26 -4.25 -20.01 -17.95
CA ASP A 26 -3.83 -20.99 -16.96
C ASP A 26 -2.51 -21.66 -17.37
N VAL A 27 -1.73 -22.07 -16.37
CA VAL A 27 -0.48 -22.81 -16.59
C VAL A 27 -0.80 -24.26 -16.98
N PRO A 28 -0.21 -24.81 -18.04
CA PRO A 28 -0.45 -26.19 -18.44
C PRO A 28 -0.14 -27.19 -17.32
N ASN A 29 -0.94 -28.25 -17.21
CA ASN A 29 -0.76 -29.28 -16.18
C ASN A 29 0.62 -29.94 -16.21
N ARG A 30 1.23 -30.04 -17.42
CA ARG A 30 2.59 -30.57 -17.58
C ARG A 30 3.65 -29.75 -16.84
N VAL A 31 3.40 -28.45 -16.63
CA VAL A 31 4.28 -27.56 -15.86
C VAL A 31 3.90 -27.62 -14.38
N LYS A 32 2.60 -27.56 -14.06
CA LYS A 32 2.10 -27.61 -12.67
C LYS A 32 2.63 -28.81 -11.91
N ARG A 33 2.71 -30.00 -12.55
CA ARG A 33 3.19 -31.23 -11.90
C ARG A 33 4.64 -31.18 -11.41
N GLN A 34 5.43 -30.19 -11.88
CA GLN A 34 6.84 -30.03 -11.48
C GLN A 34 7.00 -29.09 -10.27
N PHE A 35 5.91 -28.46 -9.85
CA PHE A 35 5.92 -27.48 -8.76
C PHE A 35 5.04 -27.94 -7.61
N PHE A 36 5.47 -27.61 -6.41
CA PHE A 36 4.60 -27.65 -5.25
C PHE A 36 3.77 -26.37 -5.21
N ILE A 37 2.45 -26.48 -5.33
CA ILE A 37 1.57 -25.34 -5.50
C ILE A 37 0.96 -24.94 -4.17
N PHE A 38 1.12 -23.64 -3.80
CA PHE A 38 0.48 -23.05 -2.64
C PHE A 38 -0.54 -22.00 -3.09
N ASN A 39 -1.73 -22.07 -2.54
CA ASN A 39 -2.67 -20.97 -2.63
C ASN A 39 -2.40 -19.98 -1.50
N MET A 40 -2.10 -18.74 -1.87
CA MET A 40 -1.94 -17.64 -0.91
C MET A 40 -3.18 -16.76 -0.93
N VAL A 41 -3.87 -16.71 0.19
CA VAL A 41 -5.02 -15.83 0.39
C VAL A 41 -4.51 -14.47 0.88
N LEU A 42 -5.18 -13.38 0.45
CA LEU A 42 -4.89 -12.06 0.99
C LEU A 42 -5.16 -12.03 2.49
N PRO A 43 -4.28 -11.40 3.29
CA PRO A 43 -4.49 -11.27 4.72
C PRO A 43 -5.82 -10.57 4.99
N SER A 44 -6.63 -11.12 5.88
CA SER A 44 -7.90 -10.53 6.30
C SER A 44 -7.71 -9.21 7.05
N SER A 45 -6.62 -9.10 7.78
CA SER A 45 -6.31 -7.96 8.64
C SER A 45 -4.98 -7.32 8.23
N VAL A 46 -5.02 -6.46 7.22
CA VAL A 46 -3.87 -5.69 6.73
C VAL A 46 -3.30 -4.77 7.82
N GLU A 47 -4.16 -4.34 8.73
CA GLU A 47 -3.80 -3.50 9.89
C GLU A 47 -2.77 -4.18 10.81
N LEU A 48 -2.85 -5.51 10.95
CA LEU A 48 -1.90 -6.28 11.76
C LEU A 48 -0.48 -6.30 11.17
N ILE A 49 -0.34 -6.01 9.88
CA ILE A 49 0.97 -5.94 9.22
C ILE A 49 1.58 -4.56 9.42
N TYR A 50 0.85 -3.52 9.05
CA TYR A 50 1.41 -2.15 8.99
C TYR A 50 1.32 -1.39 10.31
N GLY A 51 0.32 -1.68 11.14
CA GLY A 51 0.15 -1.04 12.44
C GLY A 51 1.36 -1.21 13.36
N PRO A 52 1.84 -2.44 13.61
CA PRO A 52 3.04 -2.66 14.42
C PRO A 52 4.29 -1.99 13.86
N ILE A 53 4.44 -1.94 12.52
CA ILE A 53 5.58 -1.29 11.86
C ILE A 53 5.58 0.21 12.15
N LEU A 54 4.44 0.89 11.94
CA LEU A 54 4.31 2.32 12.24
C LEU A 54 4.52 2.60 13.72
N LYS A 55 3.92 1.80 14.61
CA LYS A 55 4.09 1.91 16.05
C LYS A 55 5.55 1.76 16.46
N HIS A 56 6.29 0.84 15.86
CA HIS A 56 7.71 0.66 16.15
C HIS A 56 8.54 1.86 15.71
N ILE A 57 8.29 2.36 14.51
CA ILE A 57 9.05 3.50 13.96
C ILE A 57 8.74 4.79 14.71
N PHE A 58 7.47 5.03 15.01
CA PHE A 58 7.03 6.21 15.75
C PHE A 58 6.85 5.99 17.25
N LYS A 59 7.30 4.84 17.78
CA LYS A 59 7.30 4.53 19.21
C LYS A 59 8.49 5.21 19.87
N PRO A 60 8.33 6.32 20.52
CA PRO A 60 9.29 6.80 21.45
C PRO A 60 8.67 7.39 22.70
N SER A 61 9.46 7.35 23.74
CA SER A 61 9.26 8.03 25.00
C SER A 61 9.07 9.56 24.92
N LYS A 62 9.08 10.13 23.72
CA LYS A 62 8.99 11.58 23.45
C LYS A 62 7.69 12.05 22.81
N PHE A 63 6.79 11.15 22.40
CA PHE A 63 5.52 11.52 21.78
C PHE A 63 4.36 11.38 22.77
N SER A 64 3.35 12.24 22.60
CA SER A 64 2.14 12.25 23.42
C SER A 64 1.26 11.01 23.20
N ALA A 65 0.34 10.76 24.14
CA ALA A 65 -0.68 9.72 23.95
C ALA A 65 -1.59 10.01 22.74
N GLU A 66 -1.80 11.30 22.41
CA GLU A 66 -2.55 11.74 21.24
C GLU A 66 -1.86 11.32 19.94
N PHE A 67 -0.54 11.42 19.87
CA PHE A 67 0.24 10.99 18.72
C PHE A 67 0.07 9.49 18.44
N ASN A 68 0.03 8.65 19.47
CA ASN A 68 -0.20 7.21 19.29
C ASN A 68 -1.60 6.92 18.71
N LYS A 69 -2.62 7.68 19.11
CA LYS A 69 -3.96 7.57 18.50
C LYS A 69 -3.95 7.93 17.03
N VAL A 70 -3.20 8.98 16.66
CA VAL A 70 -3.03 9.36 15.26
C VAL A 70 -2.36 8.24 14.46
N VAL A 71 -1.32 7.60 14.97
CA VAL A 71 -0.64 6.47 14.30
C VAL A 71 -1.60 5.30 14.07
N ASP A 72 -2.45 4.99 15.04
CA ASP A 72 -3.48 3.96 14.86
C ASP A 72 -4.52 4.39 13.82
N GLY A 73 -4.96 5.64 13.86
CA GLY A 73 -5.86 6.22 12.87
C GLY A 73 -5.30 6.19 11.45
N LEU A 74 -4.00 6.44 11.25
CA LEU A 74 -3.36 6.37 9.94
C LEU A 74 -3.49 4.98 9.30
N THR A 75 -3.31 3.93 10.10
CA THR A 75 -3.42 2.56 9.59
C THR A 75 -4.87 2.25 9.20
N GLN A 76 -5.83 2.54 10.06
CA GLN A 76 -7.25 2.32 9.81
C GLN A 76 -7.76 3.16 8.65
N GLY A 77 -7.42 4.45 8.61
CA GLY A 77 -7.79 5.36 7.53
C GLY A 77 -7.25 4.92 6.17
N THR A 78 -6.00 4.45 6.13
CA THR A 78 -5.39 3.93 4.89
C THR A 78 -6.12 2.70 4.38
N VAL A 79 -6.48 1.76 5.25
CA VAL A 79 -7.19 0.53 4.87
C VAL A 79 -8.63 0.85 4.43
N LYS A 80 -9.33 1.75 5.13
CA LYS A 80 -10.65 2.23 4.70
C LYS A 80 -10.60 2.87 3.31
N LEU A 81 -9.64 3.78 3.09
CA LEU A 81 -9.44 4.43 1.81
C LEU A 81 -9.15 3.44 0.69
N TRP A 82 -8.22 2.53 0.92
CA TRP A 82 -7.87 1.50 -0.05
C TRP A 82 -9.06 0.64 -0.45
N ASN A 83 -9.85 0.18 0.51
CA ASN A 83 -11.07 -0.60 0.23
C ASN A 83 -12.10 0.22 -0.57
N LYS A 84 -12.30 1.50 -0.22
CA LYS A 84 -13.23 2.39 -0.92
C LYS A 84 -12.78 2.61 -2.38
N VAL A 85 -11.50 2.91 -2.60
CA VAL A 85 -10.91 3.10 -3.94
C VAL A 85 -10.96 1.81 -4.76
N LYS A 86 -10.57 0.68 -4.18
CA LYS A 86 -10.55 -0.63 -4.84
C LYS A 86 -11.94 -1.07 -5.31
N ASN A 87 -12.98 -0.79 -4.52
CA ASN A 87 -14.34 -1.19 -4.83
C ASN A 87 -15.01 -0.23 -5.84
N THR A 88 -14.57 1.03 -5.90
CA THR A 88 -15.18 2.05 -6.78
C THR A 88 -14.49 2.11 -8.14
N LEU A 89 -13.16 2.02 -8.16
CA LEU A 89 -12.36 2.18 -9.37
C LEU A 89 -11.89 0.82 -9.89
N LEU A 90 -12.74 0.18 -10.69
CA LEU A 90 -12.44 -1.12 -11.28
C LEU A 90 -11.60 -1.00 -12.55
N PRO A 91 -10.70 -1.96 -12.81
CA PRO A 91 -9.93 -1.99 -14.06
C PRO A 91 -10.85 -2.27 -15.25
N THR A 92 -10.74 -1.46 -16.27
CA THR A 92 -11.42 -1.64 -17.57
C THR A 92 -10.35 -1.77 -18.68
N PRO A 93 -10.71 -2.26 -19.89
CA PRO A 93 -9.75 -2.33 -21.00
C PRO A 93 -9.11 -0.98 -21.33
N ALA A 94 -9.84 0.13 -21.20
CA ALA A 94 -9.32 1.49 -21.40
C ALA A 94 -8.49 1.99 -20.20
N LYS A 95 -8.67 1.41 -19.01
CA LYS A 95 -8.02 1.80 -17.76
C LYS A 95 -7.42 0.57 -17.06
N PHE A 96 -6.65 -0.21 -17.79
CA PHE A 96 -6.04 -1.45 -17.31
C PHE A 96 -5.09 -1.25 -16.11
N HIS A 97 -4.59 -0.03 -15.93
CA HIS A 97 -3.68 0.34 -14.83
C HIS A 97 -4.41 0.63 -13.50
N TYR A 98 -5.75 0.62 -13.48
CA TYR A 98 -6.52 0.79 -12.23
C TYR A 98 -6.50 -0.49 -11.39
N VAL A 99 -5.31 -0.88 -10.98
CA VAL A 99 -5.09 -2.02 -10.09
C VAL A 99 -4.64 -1.49 -8.74
N PHE A 100 -5.49 -1.62 -7.73
CA PHE A 100 -5.25 -1.18 -6.36
C PHE A 100 -5.07 -2.40 -5.45
N ASN A 101 -3.86 -2.88 -5.36
CA ASN A 101 -3.49 -4.04 -4.57
C ASN A 101 -2.66 -3.64 -3.32
N MET A 102 -2.16 -4.62 -2.57
CA MET A 102 -1.35 -4.36 -1.38
C MET A 102 -0.03 -3.61 -1.65
N ARG A 103 0.42 -3.54 -2.91
CA ARG A 103 1.62 -2.77 -3.26
C ARG A 103 1.41 -1.28 -3.08
N GLU A 104 0.21 -0.79 -3.38
CA GLU A 104 -0.16 0.61 -3.17
C GLU A 104 -0.16 0.95 -1.68
N LEU A 105 -0.70 0.07 -0.82
CA LEU A 105 -0.60 0.22 0.63
C LEU A 105 0.87 0.27 1.09
N SER A 106 1.68 -0.67 0.63
CA SER A 106 3.10 -0.71 0.96
C SER A 106 3.83 0.58 0.56
N ARG A 107 3.44 1.22 -0.55
CA ARG A 107 4.03 2.49 -0.99
C ARG A 107 3.68 3.64 -0.06
N ILE A 108 2.42 3.74 0.39
CA ILE A 108 1.98 4.76 1.35
C ILE A 108 2.75 4.57 2.67
N PHE A 109 2.74 3.36 3.21
CA PHE A 109 3.44 3.09 4.47
C PHE A 109 4.96 3.29 4.36
N LYS A 110 5.56 2.97 3.21
CA LYS A 110 6.98 3.26 2.94
C LYS A 110 7.25 4.77 2.91
N GLY A 111 6.37 5.56 2.34
CA GLY A 111 6.46 7.02 2.37
C GLY A 111 6.42 7.55 3.80
N LEU A 112 5.44 7.11 4.59
CA LEU A 112 5.31 7.48 6.00
C LEU A 112 6.54 7.09 6.84
N THR A 113 7.05 5.88 6.65
CA THR A 113 8.19 5.35 7.42
C THR A 113 9.54 5.88 6.96
N GLY A 114 9.61 6.44 5.75
CA GLY A 114 10.82 7.04 5.19
C GLY A 114 11.17 8.39 5.78
N VAL A 115 10.24 9.04 6.48
CA VAL A 115 10.50 10.33 7.12
C VAL A 115 11.24 10.13 8.44
N ARG A 116 12.34 10.86 8.61
CA ARG A 116 13.11 10.82 9.84
C ARG A 116 12.32 11.42 11.01
N ARG A 117 12.43 10.78 12.16
CA ARG A 117 11.78 11.23 13.40
C ARG A 117 12.08 12.69 13.74
N ASP A 118 13.33 13.10 13.51
CA ASP A 118 13.77 14.47 13.78
C ASP A 118 12.99 15.50 12.97
N ILE A 119 12.62 15.15 11.73
CA ILE A 119 11.80 16.00 10.85
C ILE A 119 10.37 16.12 11.37
N VAL A 120 9.79 15.02 11.84
CA VAL A 120 8.46 15.02 12.44
C VAL A 120 8.43 15.88 13.72
N LEU A 121 9.49 15.78 14.53
CA LEU A 121 9.64 16.59 15.74
C LEU A 121 9.98 18.04 15.42
N SER A 122 10.78 18.32 14.39
CA SER A 122 11.13 19.68 13.97
C SER A 122 9.99 20.41 13.25
N GLY A 123 8.94 19.70 12.84
CA GLY A 123 7.68 20.33 12.41
C GLY A 123 7.13 21.30 13.46
N SER A 124 7.45 21.07 14.73
CA SER A 124 7.17 22.01 15.84
C SER A 124 7.96 23.32 15.73
N THR A 125 9.11 23.33 15.08
CA THR A 125 9.87 24.59 14.81
C THR A 125 9.23 25.44 13.72
N LEU A 126 8.38 24.83 12.86
CA LEU A 126 7.56 25.52 11.88
C LEU A 126 6.17 25.91 12.45
N GLY A 127 5.92 25.72 13.74
CA GLY A 127 4.66 26.05 14.40
C GLY A 127 3.54 25.01 14.24
N PHE A 128 3.82 23.87 13.61
CA PHE A 128 2.85 22.78 13.47
C PHE A 128 3.05 21.72 14.53
N LYS A 129 1.95 21.21 15.08
CA LYS A 129 2.01 20.03 15.95
C LYS A 129 2.46 18.80 15.16
N PRO A 130 3.30 17.90 15.73
CA PRO A 130 3.76 16.70 15.06
C PRO A 130 2.63 15.83 14.49
N GLU A 131 1.48 15.80 15.17
CA GLU A 131 0.28 15.09 14.75
C GLU A 131 -0.26 15.63 13.42
N ILE A 132 -0.37 16.96 13.31
CA ILE A 132 -0.86 17.63 12.09
C ILE A 132 0.10 17.39 10.91
N PHE A 133 1.41 17.44 11.19
CA PHE A 133 2.42 17.16 10.18
C PHE A 133 2.29 15.72 9.64
N LEU A 134 2.09 14.76 10.54
CA LEU A 134 1.95 13.36 10.15
C LEU A 134 0.66 13.10 9.36
N ILE A 135 -0.45 13.74 9.70
CA ILE A 135 -1.71 13.67 8.94
C ILE A 135 -1.55 14.31 7.56
N ALA A 136 -0.87 15.46 7.47
CA ALA A 136 -0.59 16.11 6.19
C ALA A 136 0.30 15.25 5.29
N LEU A 137 1.34 14.62 5.85
CA LEU A 137 2.19 13.67 5.15
C LEU A 137 1.39 12.46 4.65
N TRP A 138 0.53 11.89 5.49
CA TRP A 138 -0.34 10.79 5.11
C TRP A 138 -1.26 11.16 3.94
N ARG A 139 -1.88 12.33 4.01
CA ARG A 139 -2.71 12.84 2.91
C ARG A 139 -1.91 12.97 1.62
N HIS A 140 -0.71 13.55 1.69
CA HIS A 140 0.19 13.67 0.53
C HIS A 140 0.53 12.31 -0.07
N GLU A 141 0.91 11.33 0.75
CA GLU A 141 1.24 9.99 0.27
C GLU A 141 0.02 9.26 -0.32
N CYS A 142 -1.18 9.45 0.24
CA CYS A 142 -2.41 8.92 -0.34
C CYS A 142 -2.73 9.56 -1.70
N GLU A 143 -2.61 10.88 -1.81
CA GLU A 143 -2.81 11.59 -3.08
C GLU A 143 -1.79 11.10 -4.12
N ARG A 144 -0.52 11.03 -3.77
CA ARG A 144 0.56 10.56 -4.65
C ARG A 144 0.36 9.14 -5.16
N VAL A 145 -0.14 8.24 -4.32
CA VAL A 145 -0.30 6.83 -4.69
C VAL A 145 -1.62 6.56 -5.40
N PHE A 146 -2.71 7.18 -4.97
CA PHE A 146 -4.04 6.92 -5.54
C PHE A 146 -4.45 7.93 -6.59
N VAL A 147 -4.31 9.24 -6.34
CA VAL A 147 -4.83 10.28 -7.21
C VAL A 147 -3.97 10.47 -8.45
N ASP A 148 -2.64 10.49 -8.31
CA ASP A 148 -1.74 10.71 -9.45
C ASP A 148 -1.78 9.59 -10.49
N LYS A 149 -2.22 8.40 -10.08
CA LYS A 149 -2.43 7.26 -10.96
C LYS A 149 -3.64 7.43 -11.88
N LEU A 150 -4.59 8.30 -11.52
CA LEU A 150 -5.85 8.45 -12.23
C LEU A 150 -5.71 9.38 -13.44
N THR A 151 -6.39 9.03 -14.52
CA THR A 151 -6.37 9.80 -15.78
C THR A 151 -7.51 10.79 -15.87
N ASN A 152 -8.64 10.52 -15.20
CA ASN A 152 -9.86 11.33 -15.28
C ASN A 152 -9.95 12.31 -14.09
N ASN A 153 -10.17 13.60 -14.37
CA ASN A 153 -10.26 14.63 -13.32
C ASN A 153 -11.44 14.39 -12.37
N LYS A 154 -12.60 13.91 -12.87
CA LYS A 154 -13.75 13.59 -12.01
C LYS A 154 -13.41 12.49 -10.99
N GLU A 155 -12.66 11.48 -11.41
CA GLU A 155 -12.23 10.40 -10.53
C GLU A 155 -11.16 10.88 -9.53
N LYS A 156 -10.27 11.80 -9.95
CA LYS A 156 -9.32 12.45 -9.05
C LYS A 156 -10.02 13.21 -7.94
N ASP A 157 -11.01 14.02 -8.28
CA ASP A 157 -11.77 14.81 -7.32
C ASP A 157 -12.57 13.88 -6.38
N GLN A 158 -13.13 12.79 -6.92
CA GLN A 158 -13.82 11.78 -6.12
C GLN A 158 -12.90 11.14 -5.08
N VAL A 159 -11.68 10.75 -5.45
CA VAL A 159 -10.72 10.16 -4.51
C VAL A 159 -10.21 11.19 -3.50
N LYS A 160 -10.00 12.45 -3.91
CA LYS A 160 -9.67 13.53 -2.96
C LYS A 160 -10.77 13.75 -1.93
N ASN A 161 -12.03 13.68 -2.34
CA ASN A 161 -13.15 13.75 -1.41
C ASN A 161 -13.16 12.55 -0.45
N TYR A 162 -12.86 11.34 -0.91
CA TYR A 162 -12.72 10.19 -0.02
C TYR A 162 -11.59 10.36 1.00
N ILE A 163 -10.45 10.91 0.59
CA ILE A 163 -9.34 11.20 1.51
C ILE A 163 -9.79 12.22 2.55
N HIS A 164 -10.52 13.25 2.13
CA HIS A 164 -11.02 14.28 3.05
C HIS A 164 -12.04 13.72 4.05
N GLU A 165 -13.05 12.99 3.59
CA GLU A 165 -14.05 12.34 4.44
C GLU A 165 -13.41 11.43 5.49
N ILE A 166 -12.51 10.54 5.05
CA ILE A 166 -11.83 9.60 5.94
C ILE A 166 -10.91 10.34 6.92
N SER A 167 -10.28 11.43 6.48
CA SER A 167 -9.48 12.27 7.37
C SER A 167 -10.32 12.85 8.50
N LEU A 168 -11.51 13.35 8.18
CA LEU A 168 -12.44 13.87 9.21
C LEU A 168 -12.92 12.75 10.15
N GLU A 169 -13.34 11.61 9.61
CA GLU A 169 -13.81 10.48 10.43
C GLU A 169 -12.75 9.91 11.37
N THR A 170 -11.49 9.97 10.98
CA THR A 170 -10.43 9.24 11.68
C THR A 170 -9.66 10.13 12.65
N PHE A 171 -9.55 11.44 12.38
CA PHE A 171 -8.67 12.33 13.12
C PHE A 171 -9.42 13.47 13.85
N THR A 172 -10.75 13.55 13.73
CA THR A 172 -11.61 14.40 14.57
C THR A 172 -12.14 13.60 15.73
#